data_94f16103bda0270b6f67653ab971f64f
#
_entry.id   94f16103bda0270b6f67653ab971f64f
#
_cell.length_a   1.000
_cell.length_b   1.000
_cell.length_c   1.000
_cell.angle_alpha   90.00
_cell.angle_beta   90.00
_cell.angle_gamma   90.00
#
_symmetry.space_group_name_H-M   'P 1'
#
loop_
_entity.id
_entity.type
_entity.pdbx_description
1 polymer ?
#
loop_
_entity_poly.entity_id
_entity_poly.type
_entity_poly.pdbx_seq_one_letter_code
_entity_poly.pdbx_strand_id
1 'polypeptide(L)'
;MKPPLSDTLVICDMDNTLLTAKEGIPACNRAVIQLYTGMGGLFTVATGRPPESIRAALGNIRLSLPAISCNGALLYDFSAESVLHRSTLNREQATTAILDILNKFPHIGVEVMAGNGEMFVIHANEVTHAHQVDEHLGSIACPVESVPDGWVKVVFASDPESIRKLGQYAKTRYYGREKLLPGHEQHLLRDHAQRRQQGQRSA
;
A
#
# COMPACT_ATOMS: atom_id res chain seq x y z
N MET A 1 17.14 25.43 -25.65
CA MET A 1 17.72 24.08 -25.77
C MET A 1 16.90 23.18 -24.86
N LYS A 2 16.48 21.98 -25.34
CA LYS A 2 15.69 21.02 -24.57
C LYS A 2 16.56 20.46 -23.43
N PRO A 3 16.04 20.30 -22.17
CA PRO A 3 16.80 19.70 -21.09
C PRO A 3 17.27 18.28 -21.45
N PRO A 4 18.46 17.85 -21.01
CA PRO A 4 19.09 16.62 -21.51
C PRO A 4 18.30 15.34 -21.18
N LEU A 5 17.46 15.33 -20.13
CA LEU A 5 16.70 14.17 -19.69
C LEU A 5 15.18 14.30 -19.87
N SER A 6 14.70 15.33 -20.60
CA SER A 6 13.27 15.64 -20.72
C SER A 6 12.40 14.55 -21.38
N ASP A 7 13.00 13.56 -22.01
CA ASP A 7 12.30 12.40 -22.63
C ASP A 7 12.48 11.11 -21.82
N THR A 8 13.01 11.20 -20.61
CA THR A 8 13.29 10.02 -19.78
C THR A 8 12.41 10.02 -18.55
N LEU A 9 11.67 8.92 -18.36
CA LEU A 9 10.82 8.68 -17.21
C LEU A 9 11.41 7.57 -16.34
N VAL A 10 11.56 7.84 -15.05
CA VAL A 10 11.86 6.83 -14.02
C VAL A 10 10.61 6.64 -13.16
N ILE A 11 10.11 5.40 -13.09
CA ILE A 11 9.05 4.97 -12.16
C ILE A 11 9.73 4.05 -11.15
N CYS A 12 9.69 4.43 -9.86
CA CYS A 12 10.39 3.73 -8.80
C CYS A 12 9.41 3.07 -7.82
N ASP A 13 9.65 1.81 -7.45
CA ASP A 13 9.00 1.21 -6.30
C ASP A 13 9.52 1.85 -5.00
N MET A 14 8.71 1.82 -3.95
CA MET A 14 9.05 2.48 -2.68
C MET A 14 9.67 1.53 -1.67
N ASP A 15 8.96 0.50 -1.25
CA ASP A 15 9.37 -0.35 -0.14
C ASP A 15 10.53 -1.27 -0.52
N ASN A 16 11.62 -1.22 0.26
CA ASN A 16 12.88 -1.95 -0.01
C ASN A 16 13.57 -1.58 -1.34
N THR A 17 13.15 -0.50 -1.99
CA THR A 17 13.75 0.02 -3.22
C THR A 17 14.16 1.48 -3.01
N LEU A 18 13.20 2.39 -2.92
CA LEU A 18 13.45 3.80 -2.63
C LEU A 18 13.60 4.06 -1.13
N LEU A 19 12.80 3.37 -0.32
CA LEU A 19 12.77 3.44 1.14
C LEU A 19 13.68 2.37 1.77
N THR A 20 14.41 2.77 2.79
CA THR A 20 15.11 1.84 3.70
C THR A 20 14.35 1.75 5.03
N ALA A 21 14.52 0.61 5.73
CA ALA A 21 13.87 0.39 7.02
C ALA A 21 14.30 1.36 8.13
N LYS A 22 15.48 1.97 8.01
CA LYS A 22 16.08 2.83 9.05
C LYS A 22 15.86 4.32 8.84
N GLU A 23 15.88 4.80 7.59
CA GLU A 23 16.05 6.22 7.28
C GLU A 23 14.94 6.78 6.36
N GLY A 24 13.94 5.95 6.02
CA GLY A 24 13.02 6.31 4.95
C GLY A 24 13.76 6.41 3.61
N ILE A 25 13.63 7.52 2.88
CA ILE A 25 14.41 7.76 1.66
C ILE A 25 15.78 8.29 2.04
N PRO A 26 16.89 7.56 1.77
CA PRO A 26 18.25 8.00 2.08
C PRO A 26 18.60 9.35 1.45
N ALA A 27 19.45 10.13 2.12
CA ALA A 27 19.85 11.45 1.63
C ALA A 27 20.50 11.40 0.24
N CYS A 28 21.27 10.35 -0.08
CA CYS A 28 21.86 10.16 -1.40
C CYS A 28 20.77 9.97 -2.49
N ASN A 29 19.74 9.18 -2.20
CA ASN A 29 18.62 8.98 -3.15
C ASN A 29 17.84 10.28 -3.38
N ARG A 30 17.59 11.07 -2.32
CA ARG A 30 16.98 12.40 -2.43
C ARG A 30 17.80 13.32 -3.34
N ALA A 31 19.14 13.38 -3.13
CA ALA A 31 20.01 14.21 -3.93
C ALA A 31 20.04 13.80 -5.41
N VAL A 32 20.07 12.50 -5.69
CA VAL A 32 20.04 11.98 -7.07
C VAL A 32 18.71 12.28 -7.75
N ILE A 33 17.57 12.12 -7.07
CA ILE A 33 16.25 12.46 -7.63
C ILE A 33 16.17 13.96 -7.94
N GLN A 34 16.64 14.82 -7.04
CA GLN A 34 16.67 16.27 -7.26
C GLN A 34 17.55 16.66 -8.45
N LEU A 35 18.73 16.06 -8.56
CA LEU A 35 19.64 16.29 -9.70
C LEU A 35 18.96 15.82 -11.01
N TYR A 36 18.42 14.60 -11.02
CA TYR A 36 17.75 14.02 -12.19
C TYR A 36 16.59 14.87 -12.68
N THR A 37 15.69 15.28 -11.77
CA THR A 37 14.56 16.14 -12.11
C THR A 37 14.99 17.56 -12.49
N GLY A 38 16.06 18.10 -11.86
CA GLY A 38 16.68 19.37 -12.25
C GLY A 38 17.27 19.36 -13.66
N MET A 39 17.67 18.19 -14.18
CA MET A 39 18.11 18.01 -15.57
C MET A 39 16.93 17.75 -16.54
N GLY A 40 15.69 17.90 -16.09
CA GLY A 40 14.48 17.72 -16.88
C GLY A 40 13.94 16.30 -16.91
N GLY A 41 14.53 15.37 -16.17
CA GLY A 41 14.05 13.98 -16.06
C GLY A 41 12.70 13.93 -15.34
N LEU A 42 11.84 13.00 -15.77
CA LEU A 42 10.53 12.77 -15.17
C LEU A 42 10.63 11.64 -14.13
N PHE A 43 10.18 11.90 -12.91
CA PHE A 43 10.22 10.96 -11.81
C PHE A 43 8.86 10.78 -11.16
N THR A 44 8.45 9.53 -10.94
CA THR A 44 7.28 9.17 -10.14
C THR A 44 7.49 7.83 -9.43
N VAL A 45 6.49 7.41 -8.63
CA VAL A 45 6.53 6.17 -7.87
C VAL A 45 5.37 5.24 -8.25
N ALA A 46 5.59 3.92 -8.08
CA ALA A 46 4.57 2.89 -8.17
C ALA A 46 4.68 2.00 -6.94
N THR A 47 3.62 1.94 -6.10
CA THR A 47 3.66 1.28 -4.80
C THR A 47 2.31 0.73 -4.36
N GLY A 48 2.33 -0.19 -3.38
CA GLY A 48 1.13 -0.64 -2.66
C GLY A 48 0.60 0.39 -1.64
N ARG A 49 1.36 1.44 -1.34
CA ARG A 49 1.00 2.46 -0.35
C ARG A 49 -0.15 3.34 -0.83
N PRO A 50 -1.02 3.81 0.09
CA PRO A 50 -2.02 4.84 -0.22
C PRO A 50 -1.37 6.22 -0.39
N PRO A 51 -2.07 7.20 -1.00
CA PRO A 51 -1.53 8.54 -1.24
C PRO A 51 -0.99 9.25 0.00
N GLU A 52 -1.67 9.12 1.15
CA GLU A 52 -1.22 9.72 2.41
C GLU A 52 0.15 9.19 2.84
N SER A 53 0.33 7.86 2.84
CA SER A 53 1.60 7.23 3.17
C SER A 53 2.71 7.58 2.17
N ILE A 54 2.40 7.68 0.87
CA ILE A 54 3.34 8.17 -0.14
C ILE A 54 3.78 9.59 0.19
N ARG A 55 2.84 10.49 0.49
CA ARG A 55 3.11 11.90 0.84
C ARG A 55 4.04 11.98 2.05
N ALA A 56 3.73 11.25 3.12
CA ALA A 56 4.55 11.22 4.34
C ALA A 56 5.98 10.75 4.05
N ALA A 57 6.15 9.70 3.24
CA ALA A 57 7.45 9.13 2.91
C ALA A 57 8.29 10.04 1.99
N LEU A 58 7.67 10.70 1.01
CA LEU A 58 8.36 11.59 0.07
C LEU A 58 8.89 12.86 0.74
N GLY A 59 8.17 13.41 1.74
CA GLY A 59 8.52 14.69 2.36
C GLY A 59 8.60 15.81 1.33
N ASN A 60 9.80 16.36 1.09
CA ASN A 60 10.01 17.49 0.14
C ASN A 60 10.24 17.04 -1.31
N ILE A 61 10.27 15.74 -1.61
CA ILE A 61 10.42 15.27 -3.00
C ILE A 61 9.11 15.53 -3.74
N ARG A 62 9.21 16.27 -4.86
CA ARG A 62 8.08 16.50 -5.74
C ARG A 62 8.11 15.50 -6.89
N LEU A 63 6.98 14.84 -7.12
CA LEU A 63 6.81 13.98 -8.28
C LEU A 63 6.54 14.82 -9.53
N SER A 64 7.13 14.42 -10.65
CA SER A 64 6.92 15.10 -11.95
C SER A 64 5.61 14.67 -12.62
N LEU A 65 5.07 13.53 -12.21
CA LEU A 65 3.89 12.87 -12.79
C LEU A 65 3.04 12.26 -11.67
N PRO A 66 1.77 11.94 -11.93
CA PRO A 66 0.92 11.21 -11.00
C PRO A 66 1.57 9.90 -10.53
N ALA A 67 1.37 9.55 -9.27
CA ALA A 67 1.84 8.30 -8.68
C ALA A 67 0.87 7.15 -8.94
N ILE A 68 1.42 5.97 -9.15
CA ILE A 68 0.68 4.71 -9.16
C ILE A 68 0.63 4.21 -7.72
N SER A 69 -0.56 4.22 -7.12
CA SER A 69 -0.82 3.93 -5.72
C SER A 69 -1.72 2.69 -5.56
N CYS A 70 -1.78 2.13 -4.35
CA CYS A 70 -2.63 0.98 -4.00
C CYS A 70 -2.48 -0.20 -4.98
N ASN A 71 -1.23 -0.60 -5.32
CA ASN A 71 -0.91 -1.66 -6.28
C ASN A 71 -1.51 -1.44 -7.69
N GLY A 72 -1.61 -0.18 -8.13
CA GLY A 72 -2.18 0.19 -9.43
C GLY A 72 -3.69 0.45 -9.42
N ALA A 73 -4.35 0.32 -8.27
CA ALA A 73 -5.78 0.61 -8.17
C ALA A 73 -6.10 2.12 -8.18
N LEU A 74 -5.13 2.97 -7.86
CA LEU A 74 -5.25 4.43 -7.93
C LEU A 74 -4.12 5.03 -8.77
N LEU A 75 -4.46 6.03 -9.58
CA LEU A 75 -3.53 6.99 -10.15
C LEU A 75 -3.81 8.35 -9.48
N TYR A 76 -2.85 8.84 -8.69
CA TYR A 76 -3.02 10.04 -7.86
C TYR A 76 -2.07 11.16 -8.26
N ASP A 77 -2.63 12.35 -8.54
CA ASP A 77 -1.87 13.55 -8.83
C ASP A 77 -1.65 14.36 -7.55
N PHE A 78 -0.40 14.40 -7.08
CA PHE A 78 -0.01 15.15 -5.88
C PHE A 78 0.02 16.67 -6.10
N SER A 79 0.08 17.14 -7.33
CA SER A 79 0.05 18.56 -7.65
C SER A 79 -1.37 19.13 -7.67
N ALA A 80 -2.31 18.34 -8.17
CA ALA A 80 -3.74 18.67 -8.20
C ALA A 80 -4.51 18.14 -6.98
N GLU A 81 -3.86 17.37 -6.11
CA GLU A 81 -4.45 16.68 -4.95
C GLU A 81 -5.70 15.88 -5.30
N SER A 82 -5.65 15.14 -6.42
CA SER A 82 -6.82 14.47 -6.98
C SER A 82 -6.52 13.07 -7.50
N VAL A 83 -7.54 12.20 -7.43
CA VAL A 83 -7.53 10.88 -8.06
C VAL A 83 -7.88 11.04 -9.53
N LEU A 84 -6.94 10.70 -10.43
CA LEU A 84 -7.16 10.73 -11.88
C LEU A 84 -7.81 9.46 -12.42
N HIS A 85 -7.50 8.33 -11.79
CA HIS A 85 -8.07 7.03 -12.16
C HIS A 85 -8.22 6.14 -10.93
N ARG A 86 -9.29 5.36 -10.89
CA ARG A 86 -9.50 4.31 -9.88
C ARG A 86 -10.06 3.03 -10.49
N SER A 87 -9.56 1.90 -10.01
CA SER A 87 -10.11 0.57 -10.26
C SER A 87 -10.70 0.05 -8.96
N THR A 88 -12.01 -0.17 -8.92
CA THR A 88 -12.71 -0.56 -7.70
C THR A 88 -12.99 -2.05 -7.65
N LEU A 89 -13.04 -2.60 -6.44
CA LEU A 89 -13.50 -3.95 -6.17
C LEU A 89 -15.03 -4.03 -6.27
N ASN A 90 -15.54 -5.20 -6.61
CA ASN A 90 -16.96 -5.48 -6.42
C ASN A 90 -17.26 -5.55 -4.92
N ARG A 91 -18.04 -4.59 -4.39
CA ARG A 91 -18.32 -4.46 -2.96
C ARG A 91 -18.97 -5.70 -2.37
N GLU A 92 -19.99 -6.25 -3.01
CA GLU A 92 -20.74 -7.40 -2.50
C GLU A 92 -19.84 -8.63 -2.37
N GLN A 93 -19.02 -8.90 -3.39
CA GLN A 93 -18.06 -10.00 -3.39
C GLN A 93 -16.97 -9.78 -2.33
N ALA A 94 -16.43 -8.58 -2.21
CA ALA A 94 -15.43 -8.26 -1.21
C ALA A 94 -15.97 -8.37 0.22
N THR A 95 -17.18 -7.86 0.48
CA THR A 95 -17.86 -8.00 1.78
C THR A 95 -18.08 -9.48 2.12
N THR A 96 -18.59 -10.27 1.19
CA THR A 96 -18.81 -11.71 1.38
C THR A 96 -17.48 -12.42 1.72
N ALA A 97 -16.41 -12.08 1.02
CA ALA A 97 -15.08 -12.65 1.28
C ALA A 97 -14.54 -12.26 2.66
N ILE A 98 -14.69 -10.99 3.06
CA ILE A 98 -14.27 -10.51 4.39
C ILE A 98 -15.00 -11.27 5.49
N LEU A 99 -16.33 -11.38 5.41
CA LEU A 99 -17.15 -12.06 6.42
C LEU A 99 -16.83 -13.57 6.50
N ASP A 100 -16.67 -14.24 5.36
CA ASP A 100 -16.28 -15.65 5.30
C ASP A 100 -14.89 -15.88 5.93
N ILE A 101 -13.93 -14.99 5.64
CA ILE A 101 -12.58 -15.07 6.19
C ILE A 101 -12.60 -14.81 7.70
N LEU A 102 -13.31 -13.79 8.19
CA LEU A 102 -13.41 -13.51 9.62
C LEU A 102 -14.11 -14.64 10.39
N ASN A 103 -15.12 -15.27 9.80
CA ASN A 103 -15.76 -16.44 10.39
C ASN A 103 -14.79 -17.64 10.54
N LYS A 104 -13.90 -17.84 9.56
CA LYS A 104 -12.92 -18.95 9.56
C LYS A 104 -11.65 -18.61 10.38
N PHE A 105 -11.25 -17.36 10.38
CA PHE A 105 -10.02 -16.85 11.01
C PHE A 105 -10.32 -15.59 11.83
N PRO A 106 -10.95 -15.73 13.02
CA PRO A 106 -11.46 -14.60 13.79
C PRO A 106 -10.38 -13.67 14.37
N HIS A 107 -9.11 -14.03 14.25
CA HIS A 107 -7.96 -13.22 14.70
C HIS A 107 -7.28 -12.42 13.58
N ILE A 108 -7.73 -12.58 12.34
CA ILE A 108 -7.19 -11.84 11.21
C ILE A 108 -7.63 -10.38 11.28
N GLY A 109 -6.68 -9.45 11.21
CA GLY A 109 -6.97 -8.04 11.02
C GLY A 109 -7.45 -7.78 9.58
N VAL A 110 -8.39 -6.85 9.43
CA VAL A 110 -8.95 -6.49 8.13
C VAL A 110 -9.00 -4.98 7.98
N GLU A 111 -8.40 -4.49 6.92
CA GLU A 111 -8.41 -3.08 6.54
C GLU A 111 -8.97 -2.95 5.12
N VAL A 112 -9.77 -1.91 4.90
CA VAL A 112 -10.34 -1.56 3.58
C VAL A 112 -9.89 -0.16 3.22
N MET A 113 -9.34 -0.02 2.02
CA MET A 113 -8.99 1.27 1.43
C MET A 113 -10.09 1.72 0.49
N ALA A 114 -10.69 2.88 0.76
CA ALA A 114 -11.65 3.52 -0.13
C ALA A 114 -10.96 4.27 -1.28
N GLY A 115 -11.72 4.55 -2.34
CA GLY A 115 -11.19 5.18 -3.55
C GLY A 115 -10.79 6.66 -3.42
N ASN A 116 -11.06 7.28 -2.27
CA ASN A 116 -10.55 8.59 -1.88
C ASN A 116 -9.20 8.51 -1.13
N GLY A 117 -8.70 7.29 -0.85
CA GLY A 117 -7.47 7.04 -0.12
C GLY A 117 -7.64 6.87 1.39
N GLU A 118 -8.87 7.00 1.92
CA GLU A 118 -9.14 6.76 3.35
C GLU A 118 -9.06 5.26 3.69
N MET A 119 -8.50 4.97 4.86
CA MET A 119 -8.39 3.61 5.40
C MET A 119 -9.44 3.36 6.48
N PHE A 120 -10.13 2.24 6.36
CA PHE A 120 -11.12 1.75 7.32
C PHE A 120 -10.64 0.44 7.95
N VAL A 121 -10.68 0.36 9.27
CA VAL A 121 -10.33 -0.85 10.03
C VAL A 121 -11.61 -1.58 10.39
N ILE A 122 -11.83 -2.73 9.76
CA ILE A 122 -13.02 -3.57 9.97
C ILE A 122 -12.81 -4.50 11.17
N HIS A 123 -11.60 -5.06 11.27
CA HIS A 123 -11.21 -5.90 12.38
C HIS A 123 -9.76 -5.58 12.77
N ALA A 124 -9.58 -5.07 13.98
CA ALA A 124 -8.26 -4.65 14.46
C ALA A 124 -7.50 -5.81 15.11
N ASN A 125 -6.19 -5.82 14.92
CA ASN A 125 -5.24 -6.64 15.69
C ASN A 125 -3.90 -5.91 15.81
N GLU A 126 -2.90 -6.51 16.47
CA GLU A 126 -1.58 -5.90 16.66
C GLU A 126 -0.88 -5.56 15.32
N VAL A 127 -1.12 -6.37 14.27
CA VAL A 127 -0.47 -6.17 12.97
C VAL A 127 -1.10 -5.00 12.22
N THR A 128 -2.44 -4.84 12.25
CA THR A 128 -3.09 -3.66 11.65
C THR A 128 -2.67 -2.39 12.37
N HIS A 129 -2.56 -2.43 13.70
CA HIS A 129 -2.09 -1.27 14.46
C HIS A 129 -0.63 -0.89 14.08
N ALA A 130 0.25 -1.88 14.00
CA ALA A 130 1.64 -1.65 13.56
C ALA A 130 1.70 -1.08 12.13
N HIS A 131 0.87 -1.58 11.22
CA HIS A 131 0.77 -1.09 9.84
C HIS A 131 0.38 0.40 9.78
N GLN A 132 -0.63 0.80 10.55
CA GLN A 132 -1.06 2.21 10.63
C GLN A 132 0.05 3.13 11.14
N VAL A 133 0.77 2.70 12.18
CA VAL A 133 1.89 3.47 12.75
C VAL A 133 3.04 3.59 11.75
N ASP A 134 3.44 2.49 11.13
CA ASP A 134 4.59 2.44 10.22
C ASP A 134 4.35 3.23 8.93
N GLU A 135 3.13 3.23 8.43
CA GLU A 135 2.76 3.97 7.22
C GLU A 135 2.21 5.38 7.49
N HIS A 136 2.14 5.80 8.75
CA HIS A 136 1.57 7.09 9.17
C HIS A 136 0.14 7.31 8.66
N LEU A 137 -0.69 6.28 8.78
CA LEU A 137 -2.06 6.31 8.27
C LEU A 137 -3.05 6.72 9.35
N GLY A 138 -3.88 7.69 9.02
CA GLY A 138 -5.17 7.88 9.69
C GLY A 138 -6.09 6.72 9.34
N SER A 139 -6.87 6.23 10.32
CA SER A 139 -7.83 5.16 10.08
C SER A 139 -9.12 5.36 10.83
N ILE A 140 -10.21 4.83 10.28
CA ILE A 140 -11.56 4.89 10.85
C ILE A 140 -12.00 3.45 11.16
N ALA A 141 -12.20 3.15 12.46
CA ALA A 141 -12.75 1.85 12.84
C ALA A 141 -14.26 1.85 12.64
N CYS A 142 -14.77 0.91 11.84
CA CYS A 142 -16.22 0.77 11.59
C CYS A 142 -16.56 -0.64 11.13
N PRO A 143 -17.83 -1.06 11.23
CA PRO A 143 -18.29 -2.30 10.61
C PRO A 143 -18.21 -2.21 9.08
N VAL A 144 -18.07 -3.36 8.42
CA VAL A 144 -17.83 -3.46 6.96
C VAL A 144 -18.95 -2.81 6.13
N GLU A 145 -20.18 -2.83 6.65
CA GLU A 145 -21.36 -2.24 6.03
C GLU A 145 -21.29 -0.70 5.98
N SER A 146 -20.58 -0.09 6.94
CA SER A 146 -20.44 1.37 7.07
C SER A 146 -19.31 1.96 6.22
N VAL A 147 -18.47 1.13 5.60
CA VAL A 147 -17.42 1.61 4.71
C VAL A 147 -18.05 2.21 3.44
N PRO A 148 -17.70 3.45 3.04
CA PRO A 148 -18.20 4.05 1.80
C PRO A 148 -17.89 3.21 0.55
N ASP A 149 -18.67 3.39 -0.49
CA ASP A 149 -18.46 2.69 -1.78
C ASP A 149 -17.13 3.09 -2.46
N GLY A 150 -16.74 2.26 -3.43
CA GLY A 150 -15.55 2.52 -4.22
C GLY A 150 -14.26 1.97 -3.62
N TRP A 151 -14.33 0.80 -3.00
CA TRP A 151 -13.16 0.11 -2.42
C TRP A 151 -12.12 -0.20 -3.48
N VAL A 152 -10.87 0.13 -3.20
CA VAL A 152 -9.75 -0.11 -4.12
C VAL A 152 -8.81 -1.21 -3.63
N LYS A 153 -8.84 -1.50 -2.32
CA LYS A 153 -7.96 -2.51 -1.73
C LYS A 153 -8.57 -3.06 -0.43
N VAL A 154 -8.40 -4.36 -0.20
CA VAL A 154 -8.63 -5.01 1.10
C VAL A 154 -7.31 -5.63 1.55
N VAL A 155 -6.94 -5.40 2.80
CA VAL A 155 -5.73 -5.95 3.43
C VAL A 155 -6.14 -6.89 4.56
N PHE A 156 -5.57 -8.09 4.55
CA PHE A 156 -5.68 -9.03 5.66
C PHE A 156 -4.33 -9.12 6.38
N ALA A 157 -4.33 -8.86 7.68
CA ALA A 157 -3.14 -8.72 8.48
C ALA A 157 -3.14 -9.68 9.68
N SER A 158 -2.06 -10.46 9.85
CA SER A 158 -1.84 -11.34 11.00
C SER A 158 -0.39 -11.83 11.03
N ASP A 159 -0.09 -12.78 11.88
CA ASP A 159 1.18 -13.48 11.87
C ASP A 159 1.41 -14.28 10.57
N PRO A 160 2.67 -14.57 10.20
CA PRO A 160 2.99 -15.21 8.92
C PRO A 160 2.34 -16.60 8.72
N GLU A 161 2.14 -17.37 9.80
CA GLU A 161 1.52 -18.70 9.70
C GLU A 161 0.02 -18.60 9.41
N SER A 162 -0.67 -17.69 10.09
CA SER A 162 -2.09 -17.40 9.88
C SER A 162 -2.35 -16.89 8.46
N ILE A 163 -1.50 -16.01 7.95
CA ILE A 163 -1.60 -15.53 6.56
C ILE A 163 -1.33 -16.64 5.54
N ARG A 164 -0.37 -17.53 5.80
CA ARG A 164 -0.14 -18.69 4.93
C ARG A 164 -1.38 -19.60 4.86
N LYS A 165 -2.01 -19.87 6.02
CA LYS A 165 -3.26 -20.65 6.09
C LYS A 165 -4.41 -19.96 5.38
N LEU A 166 -4.55 -18.64 5.60
CA LEU A 166 -5.52 -17.79 4.87
C LEU A 166 -5.30 -17.86 3.35
N GLY A 167 -4.05 -17.74 2.89
CA GLY A 167 -3.73 -17.80 1.47
C GLY A 167 -4.08 -19.16 0.84
N GLN A 168 -3.88 -20.28 1.56
CA GLN A 168 -4.30 -21.60 1.11
C GLN A 168 -5.83 -21.70 1.04
N TYR A 169 -6.54 -21.22 2.07
CA TYR A 169 -7.99 -21.19 2.10
C TYR A 169 -8.55 -20.36 0.96
N ALA A 170 -8.05 -19.16 0.77
CA ALA A 170 -8.49 -18.25 -0.28
C ALA A 170 -8.26 -18.84 -1.68
N LYS A 171 -7.14 -19.52 -1.92
CA LYS A 171 -6.87 -20.22 -3.18
C LYS A 171 -7.94 -21.25 -3.53
N THR A 172 -8.38 -22.04 -2.57
CA THR A 172 -9.39 -23.07 -2.81
C THR A 172 -10.80 -22.52 -3.01
N ARG A 173 -11.09 -21.33 -2.46
CA ARG A 173 -12.45 -20.78 -2.40
C ARG A 173 -12.72 -19.70 -3.43
N TYR A 174 -11.71 -18.88 -3.76
CA TYR A 174 -11.86 -17.67 -4.57
C TYR A 174 -11.06 -17.67 -5.88
N TYR A 175 -10.11 -18.60 -6.08
CA TYR A 175 -9.37 -18.72 -7.33
C TYR A 175 -10.26 -19.30 -8.45
N GLY A 176 -10.45 -18.51 -9.50
CA GLY A 176 -11.29 -18.86 -10.66
C GLY A 176 -12.55 -18.00 -10.78
N ARG A 177 -12.86 -17.18 -9.79
CA ARG A 177 -13.90 -16.13 -9.85
C ARG A 177 -13.19 -14.80 -9.66
N GLU A 178 -13.07 -14.01 -10.70
CA GLU A 178 -12.52 -12.66 -10.77
C GLU A 178 -11.62 -12.18 -9.61
N LYS A 179 -10.44 -11.73 -9.93
CA LYS A 179 -9.30 -11.21 -9.13
C LYS A 179 -9.65 -10.58 -7.77
N LEU A 180 -9.99 -11.36 -6.75
CA LEU A 180 -10.22 -10.86 -5.40
C LEU A 180 -8.93 -10.74 -4.57
N LEU A 181 -7.83 -11.38 -5.00
CA LEU A 181 -6.54 -11.31 -4.33
C LEU A 181 -5.40 -11.14 -5.34
N PRO A 182 -4.83 -9.94 -5.48
CA PRO A 182 -3.56 -9.79 -6.18
C PRO A 182 -2.45 -10.48 -5.38
N GLY A 183 -1.64 -11.32 -6.04
CA GLY A 183 -0.61 -12.14 -5.41
C GLY A 183 0.61 -11.40 -4.82
N HIS A 184 0.54 -10.11 -4.53
CA HIS A 184 1.65 -9.31 -4.01
C HIS A 184 1.62 -9.00 -2.51
N GLU A 185 0.54 -9.30 -1.80
CA GLU A 185 0.41 -8.96 -0.37
C GLU A 185 1.22 -9.86 0.60
N GLN A 186 1.88 -10.89 0.09
CA GLN A 186 2.87 -11.66 0.90
C GLN A 186 4.08 -10.81 1.33
N HIS A 187 4.32 -9.65 0.71
CA HIS A 187 5.47 -8.80 1.02
C HIS A 187 5.28 -7.95 2.29
N LEU A 188 4.10 -7.40 2.56
CA LEU A 188 3.85 -6.61 3.78
C LEU A 188 4.11 -7.41 5.06
N LEU A 189 3.77 -8.70 5.06
CA LEU A 189 3.96 -9.57 6.20
C LEU A 189 5.39 -10.07 6.40
N ARG A 190 6.16 -10.23 5.32
CA ARG A 190 7.60 -10.55 5.42
C ARG A 190 8.37 -9.40 6.05
N ASP A 191 8.05 -8.17 5.72
CA ASP A 191 8.77 -7.00 6.23
C ASP A 191 8.59 -6.78 7.73
N HIS A 192 7.37 -6.92 8.26
CA HIS A 192 7.13 -6.82 9.70
C HIS A 192 7.84 -7.92 10.50
N ALA A 193 7.85 -9.16 10.00
CA ALA A 193 8.56 -10.27 10.66
C ALA A 193 10.09 -10.07 10.60
N GLN A 194 10.63 -9.59 9.50
CA GLN A 194 12.07 -9.32 9.36
C GLN A 194 12.52 -8.10 10.20
N ARG A 195 11.72 -7.05 10.28
CA ARG A 195 12.02 -5.88 11.13
C ARG A 195 12.06 -6.24 12.62
N ARG A 196 11.14 -7.07 13.12
CA ARG A 196 11.20 -7.58 14.51
C ARG A 196 12.45 -8.44 14.77
N GLN A 197 12.88 -9.29 13.83
CA GLN A 197 14.10 -10.09 14.00
C GLN A 197 15.39 -9.27 13.93
N GLN A 198 15.41 -8.19 13.15
CA GLN A 198 16.58 -7.30 13.08
C GLN A 198 16.66 -6.34 14.29
N GLY A 199 15.52 -5.89 14.82
CA GLY A 199 15.47 -5.10 16.05
C GLY A 199 15.91 -5.86 17.31
N GLN A 200 15.68 -7.18 17.35
CA GLN A 200 16.10 -8.04 18.47
C GLN A 200 17.59 -8.46 18.41
N ARG A 201 18.27 -8.27 17.27
CA ARG A 201 19.72 -8.55 17.13
C ARG A 201 20.60 -7.34 17.37
N SER A 202 20.02 -6.16 17.63
CA SER A 202 20.73 -4.89 17.85
C SER A 202 20.53 -4.32 19.26
N ALA A 203 19.97 -5.10 20.19
CA ALA A 203 19.82 -4.76 21.62
C ALA A 203 20.79 -5.57 22.47
#